data_55d3ce74bd8c739a069789d134f4a768
#
_entry.id   55d3ce74bd8c739a069789d134f4a768
#
_cell.length_a   1.000
_cell.length_b   1.000
_cell.length_c   1.000
_cell.angle_alpha   90.00
_cell.angle_beta   90.00
_cell.angle_gamma   90.00
#
_symmetry.space_group_name_H-M   'P 1'
#
loop_
_entity.id
_entity.type
_entity.pdbx_description
1 polymer ?
#
loop_
_entity_poly.entity_id
_entity_poly.type
_entity_poly.pdbx_seq_one_letter_code
_entity_poly.pdbx_strand_id
1 'polypeptide(L)'
;IPIGPKETAGGLHDRLAALGAELIVRTLADIGHGNARATPQDDSRATYAAKITRQDSVISWETRAETIDRVIRAFNPVPGASTSVRGEAVKVWAADLTPARSERAPGTVVESGADGILVTCGEGTTLRIRELQRAGGKRLTAREFLQGFPLRTDDRFAAPVTA
;
A
#
# COMPACT_ATOMS: atom_id res chain seq x y z
N ILE A 1 8.05 -14.84 -10.03
CA ILE A 1 9.01 -13.69 -9.99
C ILE A 1 9.04 -13.11 -8.58
N PRO A 2 10.17 -12.64 -8.06
CA PRO A 2 10.23 -12.00 -6.73
C PRO A 2 9.55 -10.63 -6.75
N ILE A 3 8.95 -10.26 -5.60
CA ILE A 3 8.39 -8.92 -5.36
C ILE A 3 9.52 -8.01 -4.89
N GLY A 4 9.69 -6.88 -5.53
CA GLY A 4 10.71 -5.89 -5.16
C GLY A 4 10.40 -5.18 -3.83
N PRO A 5 11.41 -4.66 -3.10
CA PRO A 5 11.22 -4.09 -1.76
C PRO A 5 10.32 -2.84 -1.73
N LYS A 6 10.19 -2.12 -2.83
CA LYS A 6 9.31 -0.95 -2.99
C LYS A 6 8.22 -1.15 -4.05
N GLU A 7 8.06 -2.38 -4.53
CA GLU A 7 7.11 -2.68 -5.59
C GLU A 7 5.67 -2.56 -5.09
N THR A 8 4.82 -1.95 -5.92
CA THR A 8 3.38 -1.86 -5.69
C THR A 8 2.64 -3.01 -6.38
N ALA A 9 1.40 -3.27 -5.99
CA ALA A 9 0.56 -4.26 -6.66
C ALA A 9 0.38 -3.94 -8.15
N GLY A 10 0.26 -2.66 -8.53
CA GLY A 10 0.20 -2.26 -9.94
C GLY A 10 1.47 -2.62 -10.70
N GLY A 11 2.64 -2.29 -10.16
CA GLY A 11 3.92 -2.64 -10.79
C GLY A 11 4.11 -4.15 -10.94
N LEU A 12 3.77 -4.92 -9.91
CA LEU A 12 3.81 -6.39 -9.99
C LEU A 12 2.82 -6.93 -11.04
N HIS A 13 1.61 -6.37 -11.09
CA HIS A 13 0.59 -6.75 -12.08
C HIS A 13 1.13 -6.56 -13.52
N ASP A 14 1.71 -5.40 -13.81
CA ASP A 14 2.21 -5.09 -15.15
C ASP A 14 3.38 -6.02 -15.55
N ARG A 15 4.27 -6.34 -14.62
CA ARG A 15 5.34 -7.32 -14.83
C ARG A 15 4.81 -8.73 -15.08
N LEU A 16 3.79 -9.14 -14.33
CA LEU A 16 3.14 -10.44 -14.51
C LEU A 16 2.39 -10.50 -15.84
N ALA A 17 1.72 -9.42 -16.25
CA ALA A 17 1.03 -9.35 -17.53
C ALA A 17 1.99 -9.49 -18.71
N ALA A 18 3.13 -8.77 -18.68
CA ALA A 18 4.16 -8.89 -19.72
C ALA A 18 4.74 -10.31 -19.81
N LEU A 19 5.10 -10.89 -18.66
CA LEU A 19 5.61 -12.27 -18.60
C LEU A 19 4.56 -13.28 -19.08
N GLY A 20 3.31 -13.11 -18.69
CA GLY A 20 2.19 -13.97 -19.09
C GLY A 20 1.94 -13.92 -20.60
N ALA A 21 2.04 -12.74 -21.20
CA ALA A 21 1.91 -12.58 -22.66
C ALA A 21 2.98 -13.34 -23.45
N GLU A 22 4.24 -13.31 -22.98
CA GLU A 22 5.31 -14.10 -23.61
C GLU A 22 5.10 -15.60 -23.43
N LEU A 23 4.73 -16.02 -22.23
CA LEU A 23 4.55 -17.44 -21.91
C LEU A 23 3.37 -18.04 -22.65
N ILE A 24 2.23 -17.35 -22.77
CA ILE A 24 1.06 -17.89 -23.46
C ILE A 24 1.36 -18.13 -24.96
N VAL A 25 2.07 -17.26 -25.63
CA VAL A 25 2.45 -17.43 -27.04
C VAL A 25 3.31 -18.69 -27.22
N ARG A 26 4.31 -18.89 -26.38
CA ARG A 26 5.17 -20.08 -26.40
C ARG A 26 4.35 -21.35 -26.12
N THR A 27 3.53 -21.33 -25.08
CA THR A 27 2.70 -22.47 -24.69
C THR A 27 1.73 -22.89 -25.81
N LEU A 28 1.10 -21.92 -26.48
CA LEU A 28 0.20 -22.20 -27.60
C LEU A 28 0.95 -22.84 -28.78
N ALA A 29 2.17 -22.39 -29.08
CA ALA A 29 3.01 -23.00 -30.09
C ALA A 29 3.39 -24.45 -29.72
N ASP A 30 3.78 -24.69 -28.45
CA ASP A 30 4.10 -26.04 -27.97
C ASP A 30 2.89 -26.99 -28.01
N ILE A 31 1.69 -26.50 -27.68
CA ILE A 31 0.44 -27.25 -27.83
C ILE A 31 0.19 -27.61 -29.29
N GLY A 32 0.34 -26.64 -30.19
CA GLY A 32 0.17 -26.86 -31.63
C GLY A 32 1.14 -27.88 -32.23
N HIS A 33 2.33 -27.99 -31.69
CA HIS A 33 3.35 -28.97 -32.09
C HIS A 33 3.28 -30.31 -31.33
N GLY A 34 2.37 -30.46 -30.37
CA GLY A 34 2.27 -31.65 -29.51
C GLY A 34 3.37 -31.79 -28.47
N ASN A 35 4.12 -30.72 -28.19
CA ASN A 35 5.26 -30.69 -27.28
C ASN A 35 4.90 -30.28 -25.86
N ALA A 36 3.68 -29.77 -25.63
CA ALA A 36 3.24 -29.31 -24.34
C ALA A 36 3.16 -30.45 -23.32
N ARG A 37 3.70 -30.22 -22.12
CA ARG A 37 3.66 -31.17 -21.01
C ARG A 37 2.92 -30.55 -19.83
N ALA A 38 1.83 -31.19 -19.40
CA ALA A 38 1.12 -30.82 -18.19
C ALA A 38 1.90 -31.29 -16.96
N THR A 39 2.08 -30.42 -15.99
CA THR A 39 2.66 -30.74 -14.67
C THR A 39 1.56 -30.60 -13.62
N PRO A 40 1.21 -31.66 -12.87
CA PRO A 40 0.26 -31.57 -11.76
C PRO A 40 0.71 -30.55 -10.73
N GLN A 41 -0.22 -29.77 -10.21
CA GLN A 41 0.07 -28.87 -9.09
C GLN A 41 0.14 -29.66 -7.78
N ASP A 42 0.96 -29.19 -6.86
CA ASP A 42 1.06 -29.73 -5.50
C ASP A 42 0.01 -29.04 -4.61
N ASP A 43 -1.09 -29.74 -4.38
CA ASP A 43 -2.20 -29.22 -3.58
C ASP A 43 -1.81 -28.90 -2.12
N SER A 44 -0.76 -29.55 -1.59
CA SER A 44 -0.28 -29.27 -0.24
C SER A 44 0.32 -27.86 -0.09
N ARG A 45 0.68 -27.24 -1.20
CA ARG A 45 1.23 -25.86 -1.28
C ARG A 45 0.20 -24.82 -1.69
N ALA A 46 -1.05 -25.24 -1.92
CA ALA A 46 -2.10 -24.33 -2.30
C ALA A 46 -2.48 -23.38 -1.16
N THR A 47 -2.63 -22.10 -1.46
CA THR A 47 -3.15 -21.09 -0.53
C THR A 47 -4.37 -20.42 -1.13
N TYR A 48 -5.35 -20.11 -0.29
CA TYR A 48 -6.56 -19.43 -0.75
C TYR A 48 -6.36 -17.91 -0.70
N ALA A 49 -6.49 -17.25 -1.84
CA ALA A 49 -6.50 -15.79 -1.93
C ALA A 49 -7.94 -15.28 -1.95
N ALA A 50 -8.44 -14.79 -0.82
CA ALA A 50 -9.77 -14.23 -0.71
C ALA A 50 -9.92 -12.97 -1.58
N LYS A 51 -11.17 -12.68 -2.00
CA LYS A 51 -11.47 -11.44 -2.72
C LYS A 51 -11.17 -10.23 -1.82
N ILE A 52 -10.40 -9.29 -2.35
CA ILE A 52 -10.08 -8.04 -1.66
C ILE A 52 -11.34 -7.19 -1.47
N THR A 53 -11.53 -6.69 -0.26
CA THR A 53 -12.60 -5.76 0.12
C THR A 53 -12.04 -4.38 0.43
N ARG A 54 -12.92 -3.37 0.54
CA ARG A 54 -12.49 -2.03 0.98
C ARG A 54 -11.91 -2.04 2.39
N GLN A 55 -12.40 -2.91 3.25
CA GLN A 55 -11.93 -3.02 4.64
C GLN A 55 -10.46 -3.44 4.72
N ASP A 56 -10.00 -4.29 3.80
CA ASP A 56 -8.61 -4.75 3.76
C ASP A 56 -7.62 -3.61 3.46
N SER A 57 -8.09 -2.53 2.81
CA SER A 57 -7.27 -1.35 2.51
C SER A 57 -7.22 -0.30 3.62
N VAL A 58 -7.95 -0.51 4.72
CA VAL A 58 -7.93 0.42 5.86
C VAL A 58 -6.62 0.28 6.62
N ILE A 59 -5.93 1.41 6.81
CA ILE A 59 -4.69 1.45 7.58
C ILE A 59 -5.01 1.29 9.07
N SER A 60 -4.48 0.23 9.68
CA SER A 60 -4.44 0.06 11.13
C SER A 60 -3.14 0.63 11.68
N TRP A 61 -3.19 1.82 12.25
CA TRP A 61 -2.01 2.50 12.80
C TRP A 61 -1.42 1.78 14.02
N GLU A 62 -2.19 0.88 14.66
CA GLU A 62 -1.72 0.04 15.77
C GLU A 62 -0.71 -1.04 15.33
N THR A 63 -0.58 -1.26 14.01
CA THR A 63 0.42 -2.19 13.47
C THR A 63 1.74 -1.48 13.21
N ARG A 64 2.82 -2.25 13.10
CA ARG A 64 4.17 -1.73 12.83
C ARG A 64 4.25 -1.03 11.46
N ALA A 65 5.14 -0.07 11.35
CA ALA A 65 5.37 0.70 10.12
C ALA A 65 5.63 -0.18 8.89
N GLU A 66 6.34 -1.30 9.05
CA GLU A 66 6.63 -2.23 7.95
C GLU A 66 5.36 -2.91 7.40
N THR A 67 4.39 -3.16 8.29
CA THR A 67 3.10 -3.74 7.89
C THR A 67 2.26 -2.69 7.15
N ILE A 68 2.22 -1.46 7.66
CA ILE A 68 1.53 -0.34 7.02
C ILE A 68 2.13 -0.03 5.64
N ASP A 69 3.46 -0.02 5.50
CA ASP A 69 4.14 0.17 4.20
C ASP A 69 3.71 -0.91 3.20
N ARG A 70 3.63 -2.18 3.63
CA ARG A 70 3.13 -3.26 2.78
C ARG A 70 1.67 -3.04 2.35
N VAL A 71 0.79 -2.61 3.27
CA VAL A 71 -0.61 -2.29 2.96
C VAL A 71 -0.68 -1.16 1.92
N ILE A 72 0.08 -0.07 2.11
CA ILE A 72 0.11 1.05 1.15
C ILE A 72 0.52 0.56 -0.24
N ARG A 73 1.56 -0.27 -0.35
CA ARG A 73 2.02 -0.80 -1.64
C ARG A 73 1.08 -1.84 -2.23
N ALA A 74 0.51 -2.72 -1.41
CA ALA A 74 -0.40 -3.78 -1.84
C ALA A 74 -1.71 -3.22 -2.42
N PHE A 75 -2.17 -2.07 -1.95
CA PHE A 75 -3.40 -1.44 -2.44
C PHE A 75 -3.17 -0.28 -3.42
N ASN A 76 -1.94 -0.09 -3.90
CA ASN A 76 -1.61 0.91 -4.92
C ASN A 76 -1.54 0.23 -6.30
N PRO A 77 -2.35 0.61 -7.31
CA PRO A 77 -3.22 1.81 -7.36
C PRO A 77 -4.67 1.59 -6.89
N VAL A 78 -5.13 0.40 -6.64
CA VAL A 78 -6.55 0.12 -6.34
C VAL A 78 -6.67 -0.85 -5.17
N PRO A 79 -7.54 -0.54 -4.18
CA PRO A 79 -8.41 0.62 -4.03
C PRO A 79 -7.73 1.86 -3.42
N GLY A 80 -6.45 1.77 -3.06
CA GLY A 80 -5.68 2.76 -2.30
C GLY A 80 -5.83 2.55 -0.79
N ALA A 81 -4.70 2.62 -0.05
CA ALA A 81 -4.71 2.49 1.41
C ALA A 81 -5.43 3.68 2.05
N SER A 82 -6.45 3.41 2.86
CA SER A 82 -7.37 4.43 3.38
C SER A 82 -7.19 4.67 4.87
N THR A 83 -7.35 5.91 5.26
CA THR A 83 -7.31 6.40 6.63
C THR A 83 -8.17 7.65 6.77
N SER A 84 -8.27 8.22 7.95
CA SER A 84 -8.87 9.54 8.17
C SER A 84 -7.98 10.39 9.07
N VAL A 85 -8.07 11.69 8.94
CA VAL A 85 -7.44 12.66 9.85
C VAL A 85 -8.35 13.88 9.99
N ARG A 86 -8.63 14.29 11.22
CA ARG A 86 -9.54 15.40 11.53
C ARG A 86 -10.94 15.24 10.90
N GLY A 87 -11.42 13.99 10.82
CA GLY A 87 -12.72 13.66 10.20
C GLY A 87 -12.72 13.57 8.66
N GLU A 88 -11.63 13.96 8.00
CA GLU A 88 -11.49 13.87 6.55
C GLU A 88 -10.96 12.50 6.13
N ALA A 89 -11.62 11.86 5.16
CA ALA A 89 -11.13 10.63 4.56
C ALA A 89 -9.93 10.93 3.63
N VAL A 90 -8.86 10.18 3.82
CA VAL A 90 -7.59 10.35 3.09
C VAL A 90 -7.10 9.00 2.61
N LYS A 91 -6.54 8.96 1.39
CA LYS A 91 -5.75 7.83 0.91
C LYS A 91 -4.27 8.14 1.03
N VAL A 92 -3.49 7.14 1.41
CA VAL A 92 -2.02 7.18 1.42
C VAL A 92 -1.51 6.36 0.24
N TRP A 93 -0.67 6.98 -0.59
CA TRP A 93 -0.18 6.37 -1.83
C TRP A 93 1.29 5.99 -1.79
N ALA A 94 2.08 6.71 -1.01
CA ALA A 94 3.50 6.41 -0.84
C ALA A 94 3.95 6.78 0.57
N ALA A 95 4.84 5.97 1.11
CA ALA A 95 5.47 6.21 2.40
C ALA A 95 6.88 5.59 2.43
N ASP A 96 7.68 6.06 3.39
CA ASP A 96 8.99 5.51 3.68
C ASP A 96 9.08 5.06 5.14
N LEU A 97 9.70 3.91 5.34
CA LEU A 97 10.12 3.46 6.66
C LEU A 97 11.22 4.38 7.18
N THR A 98 11.16 4.69 8.46
CA THR A 98 12.20 5.49 9.12
C THR A 98 12.78 4.75 10.31
N PRO A 99 14.06 5.00 10.65
CA PRO A 99 14.66 4.44 11.86
C PRO A 99 14.20 5.14 13.15
N ALA A 100 13.50 6.27 13.02
CA ALA A 100 13.02 7.04 14.15
C ALA A 100 12.00 6.24 14.98
N ARG A 101 11.96 6.53 16.27
CA ARG A 101 11.01 5.93 17.22
C ARG A 101 10.19 7.03 17.85
N SER A 102 8.98 6.69 18.27
CA SER A 102 8.09 7.64 18.95
C SER A 102 7.34 6.94 20.09
N GLU A 103 7.23 7.58 21.22
CA GLU A 103 6.43 7.12 22.37
C GLU A 103 4.98 7.60 22.31
N ARG A 104 4.62 8.38 21.27
CA ARG A 104 3.25 8.86 21.08
C ARG A 104 2.32 7.73 20.70
N ALA A 105 1.03 7.93 20.92
CA ALA A 105 0.01 6.95 20.51
C ALA A 105 0.05 6.70 18.99
N PRO A 106 -0.21 5.47 18.52
CA PRO A 106 -0.30 5.16 17.11
C PRO A 106 -1.26 6.09 16.34
N GLY A 107 -0.87 6.46 15.12
CA GLY A 107 -1.57 7.41 14.26
C GLY A 107 -1.20 8.88 14.53
N THR A 108 -0.48 9.20 15.60
CA THR A 108 -0.14 10.59 15.95
C THR A 108 0.92 11.15 15.01
N VAL A 109 0.68 12.35 14.49
CA VAL A 109 1.65 13.13 13.71
C VAL A 109 2.76 13.60 14.63
N VAL A 110 3.99 13.18 14.35
CA VAL A 110 5.20 13.58 15.08
C VAL A 110 5.83 14.81 14.46
N GLU A 111 5.86 14.85 13.13
CA GLU A 111 6.46 15.91 12.33
C GLU A 111 5.64 16.10 11.05
N SER A 112 5.49 17.35 10.62
CA SER A 112 4.77 17.70 9.40
C SER A 112 5.55 18.79 8.67
N GLY A 113 5.97 18.54 7.44
CA GLY A 113 6.81 19.47 6.69
C GLY A 113 7.01 19.07 5.23
N ALA A 114 7.92 19.78 4.56
CA ALA A 114 8.21 19.59 3.15
C ALA A 114 8.71 18.18 2.82
N ASP A 115 9.40 17.53 3.76
CA ASP A 115 9.94 16.18 3.62
C ASP A 115 8.92 15.08 3.88
N GLY A 116 7.67 15.43 4.19
CA GLY A 116 6.62 14.48 4.46
C GLY A 116 6.00 14.63 5.84
N ILE A 117 5.10 13.71 6.17
CA ILE A 117 4.41 13.67 7.45
C ILE A 117 4.87 12.41 8.18
N LEU A 118 5.58 12.61 9.30
CA LEU A 118 6.05 11.52 10.16
C LEU A 118 4.95 11.14 11.13
N VAL A 119 4.56 9.87 11.13
CA VAL A 119 3.44 9.35 11.93
C VAL A 119 3.92 8.18 12.79
N THR A 120 3.50 8.16 14.04
CA THR A 120 3.72 7.02 14.94
C THR A 120 2.88 5.83 14.51
N CYS A 121 3.47 4.66 14.50
CA CYS A 121 2.82 3.38 14.24
C CYS A 121 2.96 2.47 15.47
N GLY A 122 2.41 1.26 15.38
CA GLY A 122 2.50 0.28 16.44
C GLY A 122 3.93 0.01 16.90
N GLU A 123 4.08 -0.37 18.16
CA GLU A 123 5.35 -0.63 18.84
C GLU A 123 6.35 0.54 18.77
N GLY A 124 5.85 1.77 18.66
CA GLY A 124 6.67 2.99 18.58
C GLY A 124 7.48 3.12 17.28
N THR A 125 7.20 2.31 16.26
CA THR A 125 7.79 2.50 14.93
C THR A 125 7.22 3.75 14.26
N THR A 126 7.89 4.29 13.25
CA THR A 126 7.39 5.48 12.54
C THR A 126 7.44 5.30 11.03
N LEU A 127 6.49 5.93 10.36
CA LEU A 127 6.35 5.94 8.91
C LEU A 127 6.30 7.39 8.42
N ARG A 128 7.03 7.72 7.36
CA ARG A 128 6.98 9.04 6.72
C ARG A 128 6.11 8.98 5.47
N ILE A 129 4.92 9.56 5.53
CA ILE A 129 4.00 9.65 4.40
C ILE A 129 4.55 10.65 3.39
N ARG A 130 4.61 10.25 2.12
CA ARG A 130 5.11 11.04 1.00
C ARG A 130 4.02 11.57 0.10
N GLU A 131 2.97 10.77 -0.12
CA GLU A 131 1.88 11.13 -1.02
C GLU A 131 0.52 10.76 -0.43
N LEU A 132 -0.42 11.70 -0.53
CA LEU A 132 -1.76 11.59 0.00
C LEU A 132 -2.79 12.12 -1.00
N GLN A 133 -4.05 11.76 -0.74
CA GLN A 133 -5.19 12.22 -1.52
C GLN A 133 -6.40 12.38 -0.62
N ARG A 134 -7.04 13.55 -0.62
CA ARG A 134 -8.36 13.76 0.01
C ARG A 134 -9.46 13.16 -0.86
N ALA A 135 -10.59 12.84 -0.26
CA ALA A 135 -11.78 12.39 -0.99
C ALA A 135 -12.14 13.39 -2.10
N GLY A 136 -12.36 12.90 -3.34
CA GLY A 136 -12.64 13.74 -4.51
C GLY A 136 -11.48 14.61 -5.02
N GLY A 137 -10.33 14.60 -4.34
CA GLY A 137 -9.15 15.38 -4.72
C GLY A 137 -8.18 14.64 -5.64
N LYS A 138 -7.06 15.30 -5.93
CA LYS A 138 -5.93 14.73 -6.66
C LYS A 138 -4.93 14.10 -5.70
N ARG A 139 -4.14 13.15 -6.19
CA ARG A 139 -2.95 12.64 -5.51
C ARG A 139 -1.91 13.76 -5.47
N LEU A 140 -1.40 14.05 -4.28
CA LEU A 140 -0.48 15.15 -4.00
C LEU A 140 0.71 14.66 -3.20
N THR A 141 1.87 15.28 -3.39
CA THR A 141 2.97 15.13 -2.45
C THR A 141 2.55 15.64 -1.06
N ALA A 142 3.20 15.18 0.00
CA ALA A 142 2.92 15.66 1.36
C ALA A 142 3.06 17.19 1.46
N ARG A 143 4.05 17.77 0.79
CA ARG A 143 4.25 19.21 0.73
C ARG A 143 3.04 19.97 0.15
N GLU A 144 2.55 19.53 -1.01
CA GLU A 144 1.40 20.14 -1.67
C GLU A 144 0.11 19.93 -0.87
N PHE A 145 -0.05 18.71 -0.31
CA PHE A 145 -1.19 18.40 0.55
C PHE A 145 -1.26 19.33 1.76
N LEU A 146 -0.14 19.58 2.41
CA LEU A 146 -0.04 20.44 3.60
C LEU A 146 -0.30 21.93 3.30
N GLN A 147 -0.12 22.40 2.07
CA GLN A 147 -0.50 23.76 1.67
C GLN A 147 -2.01 23.98 1.73
N GLY A 148 -2.81 22.96 1.34
CA GLY A 148 -4.27 23.04 1.36
C GLY A 148 -4.92 22.43 2.61
N PHE A 149 -4.20 21.60 3.34
CA PHE A 149 -4.66 20.91 4.54
C PHE A 149 -3.52 20.76 5.55
N PRO A 150 -3.17 21.84 6.26
CA PRO A 150 -2.05 21.82 7.19
C PRO A 150 -2.34 20.91 8.38
N LEU A 151 -1.47 19.94 8.60
CA LEU A 151 -1.48 19.07 9.76
C LEU A 151 -0.46 19.58 10.79
N ARG A 152 -0.84 19.49 12.05
CA ARG A 152 -0.02 19.89 13.19
C ARG A 152 0.52 18.66 13.90
N THR A 153 1.58 18.83 14.65
CA THR A 153 2.00 17.86 15.66
C THR A 153 0.82 17.58 16.58
N ASP A 154 0.60 16.30 16.89
CA ASP A 154 -0.53 15.77 17.67
C ASP A 154 -1.87 15.62 16.91
N ASP A 155 -2.03 16.07 15.67
CA ASP A 155 -3.10 15.57 14.82
C ASP A 155 -3.00 14.03 14.71
N ARG A 156 -4.15 13.35 14.64
CA ARG A 156 -4.15 11.89 14.66
C ARG A 156 -4.85 11.30 13.45
N PHE A 157 -4.15 10.41 12.77
CA PHE A 157 -4.74 9.53 11.79
C PHE A 157 -5.47 8.38 12.48
N ALA A 158 -6.62 7.98 11.93
CA ALA A 158 -7.45 6.90 12.43
C ALA A 158 -8.10 6.12 11.27
N ALA A 159 -8.74 5.00 11.57
CA ALA A 159 -9.60 4.35 10.58
C ALA A 159 -10.68 5.31 10.07
N PRO A 160 -11.07 5.26 8.78
CA PRO A 160 -12.16 6.07 8.27
C PRO A 160 -13.45 5.74 9.03
N VAL A 161 -14.22 6.77 9.39
CA VAL A 161 -15.57 6.56 9.91
C VAL A 161 -16.41 6.02 8.75
N THR A 162 -16.87 4.78 8.88
CA THR A 162 -17.86 4.19 7.94
C THR A 162 -19.17 4.92 8.13
N ALA A 163 -19.61 5.63 7.09
CA ALA A 163 -20.98 6.16 7.04
C ALA A 163 -21.96 5.04 6.67
#